data_fa5397148500441474513bbb4fec1949
#
_entry.id   fa5397148500441474513bbb4fec1949
#
_cell.length_a   1.000
_cell.length_b   1.000
_cell.length_c   1.000
_cell.angle_alpha   90.00
_cell.angle_beta   90.00
_cell.angle_gamma   90.00
#
_symmetry.space_group_name_H-M   'P 1'
#
loop_
_entity.id
_entity.type
_entity.pdbx_description
1 polymer ?
#
loop_
_entity_poly.entity_id
_entity_poly.type
_entity_poly.pdbx_seq_one_letter_code
_entity_poly.pdbx_strand_id
1 'polypeptide(L)'
;MERREKIIALFREMDFQPDISLFDDRLIAQKIVCLLELKGLKLGYPYSIYVRGPYSPDLTKDLFEFTDEFHEFKTETRLDTIESETAGDLHRIFGLRPVLLEVGATYGYYTKRENCDPLEAQKRVKQLKPFYSQAQVTVGISKAKEFLFEPTVMDLEELRNETGPWQRAALRSTRH
;
A
#
# COMPACT_ATOMS: atom_id res chain seq x y z
N MET A 1 7.75 -2.19 23.86
CA MET A 1 6.69 -2.62 22.91
C MET A 1 7.33 -3.43 21.80
N GLU A 2 6.88 -4.62 21.62
CA GLU A 2 7.38 -5.46 20.55
C GLU A 2 6.78 -5.02 19.20
N ARG A 3 7.60 -4.99 18.15
CA ARG A 3 7.17 -4.50 16.81
C ARG A 3 5.94 -5.24 16.28
N ARG A 4 5.81 -6.57 16.54
CA ARG A 4 4.66 -7.36 16.10
C ARG A 4 3.33 -6.90 16.69
N GLU A 5 3.31 -6.42 17.93
CA GLU A 5 2.07 -5.95 18.58
C GLU A 5 1.47 -4.76 17.84
N LYS A 6 2.31 -3.87 17.33
CA LYS A 6 1.89 -2.75 16.49
C LYS A 6 1.27 -3.24 15.19
N ILE A 7 1.88 -4.26 14.55
CA ILE A 7 1.35 -4.84 13.31
C ILE A 7 -0.01 -5.49 13.56
N ILE A 8 -0.17 -6.23 14.67
CA ILE A 8 -1.46 -6.84 15.04
C ILE A 8 -2.54 -5.76 15.22
N ALA A 9 -2.21 -4.65 15.88
CA ALA A 9 -3.14 -3.53 16.06
C ALA A 9 -3.53 -2.89 14.72
N LEU A 10 -2.58 -2.73 13.79
CA LEU A 10 -2.83 -2.21 12.43
C LEU A 10 -3.71 -3.16 11.61
N PHE A 11 -3.45 -4.46 11.68
CA PHE A 11 -4.29 -5.46 10.99
C PHE A 11 -5.71 -5.49 11.56
N ARG A 12 -5.87 -5.36 12.89
CA ARG A 12 -7.18 -5.24 13.53
C ARG A 12 -7.93 -3.99 13.02
N GLU A 13 -7.27 -2.86 12.90
CA GLU A 13 -7.84 -1.61 12.38
C GLU A 13 -8.38 -1.78 10.95
N MET A 14 -7.69 -2.58 10.13
CA MET A 14 -8.09 -2.87 8.75
C MET A 14 -9.03 -4.07 8.62
N ASP A 15 -9.44 -4.68 9.72
CA ASP A 15 -10.18 -5.94 9.73
C ASP A 15 -9.52 -7.04 8.85
N PHE A 16 -8.19 -7.06 8.87
CA PHE A 16 -7.39 -8.05 8.16
C PHE A 16 -6.91 -9.12 9.13
N GLN A 17 -7.58 -10.25 9.11
CA GLN A 17 -7.29 -11.43 9.94
C GLN A 17 -6.56 -12.50 9.11
N PRO A 18 -5.21 -12.47 9.08
CA PRO A 18 -4.46 -13.33 8.17
C PRO A 18 -4.53 -14.81 8.58
N ASP A 19 -4.80 -15.66 7.60
CA ASP A 19 -4.52 -17.09 7.66
C ASP A 19 -3.10 -17.33 7.15
N ILE A 20 -2.15 -17.55 8.05
CA ILE A 20 -0.72 -17.68 7.71
C ILE A 20 -0.44 -18.93 6.87
N SER A 21 -1.34 -19.92 6.84
CA SER A 21 -1.23 -21.07 5.96
C SER A 21 -1.40 -20.69 4.47
N LEU A 22 -2.14 -19.59 4.19
CA LEU A 22 -2.43 -19.13 2.85
C LEU A 22 -1.33 -18.19 2.31
N PHE A 23 -0.85 -18.50 1.11
CA PHE A 23 0.17 -17.67 0.45
C PHE A 23 -0.29 -16.22 0.24
N ASP A 24 -1.53 -16.03 -0.22
CA ASP A 24 -2.07 -14.69 -0.50
C ASP A 24 -2.15 -13.83 0.77
N ASP A 25 -2.53 -14.40 1.91
CA ASP A 25 -2.58 -13.66 3.16
C ASP A 25 -1.18 -13.26 3.65
N ARG A 26 -0.18 -14.13 3.49
CA ARG A 26 1.22 -13.76 3.77
C ARG A 26 1.71 -12.66 2.84
N LEU A 27 1.35 -12.72 1.57
CA LEU A 27 1.67 -11.68 0.59
C LEU A 27 1.02 -10.34 0.99
N ILE A 28 -0.26 -10.35 1.27
CA ILE A 28 -1.01 -9.16 1.71
C ILE A 28 -0.35 -8.56 2.96
N ALA A 29 -0.05 -9.35 3.97
CA ALA A 29 0.62 -8.91 5.18
C ALA A 29 1.95 -8.20 4.88
N GLN A 30 2.80 -8.79 4.04
CA GLN A 30 4.08 -8.23 3.62
C GLN A 30 3.91 -6.86 2.93
N LYS A 31 2.93 -6.75 2.05
CA LYS A 31 2.74 -5.52 1.26
C LYS A 31 2.10 -4.40 2.10
N ILE A 32 1.17 -4.73 2.97
CA ILE A 32 0.58 -3.78 3.92
C ILE A 32 1.68 -3.15 4.79
N VAL A 33 2.49 -3.97 5.44
CA VAL A 33 3.54 -3.46 6.35
C VAL A 33 4.57 -2.63 5.60
N CYS A 34 4.99 -3.08 4.41
CA CYS A 34 5.88 -2.30 3.54
C CYS A 34 5.29 -0.93 3.19
N LEU A 35 4.05 -0.89 2.72
CA LEU A 35 3.38 0.38 2.34
C LEU A 35 3.23 1.33 3.52
N LEU A 36 2.88 0.82 4.70
CA LEU A 36 2.77 1.62 5.92
C LEU A 36 4.14 2.22 6.33
N GLU A 37 5.21 1.45 6.23
CA GLU A 37 6.57 1.97 6.47
C GLU A 37 6.98 3.02 5.43
N LEU A 38 6.68 2.79 4.15
CA LEU A 38 6.94 3.76 3.08
C LEU A 38 6.15 5.06 3.28
N LYS A 39 4.96 4.99 3.87
CA LYS A 39 4.15 6.15 4.24
C LYS A 39 4.73 6.92 5.42
N GLY A 40 5.59 6.30 6.22
CA GLY A 40 6.31 6.95 7.32
C GLY A 40 6.09 6.35 8.70
N LEU A 41 5.30 5.28 8.83
CA LEU A 41 5.17 4.59 10.10
C LEU A 41 6.46 3.82 10.42
N LYS A 42 6.92 3.91 11.66
CA LYS A 42 8.15 3.24 12.11
C LYS A 42 7.80 1.87 12.68
N LEU A 43 7.80 0.86 11.82
CA LEU A 43 7.40 -0.50 12.19
C LEU A 43 8.59 -1.45 12.44
N GLY A 44 9.77 -1.12 11.90
CA GLY A 44 11.03 -1.80 12.23
C GLY A 44 11.30 -3.09 11.47
N TYR A 45 10.71 -3.26 10.29
CA TYR A 45 10.97 -4.41 9.43
C TYR A 45 11.83 -4.01 8.22
N PRO A 46 13.02 -4.60 8.04
CA PRO A 46 13.83 -4.32 6.85
C PRO A 46 13.26 -5.02 5.61
N TYR A 47 13.22 -4.31 4.49
CA TYR A 47 12.72 -4.82 3.22
C TYR A 47 13.80 -4.83 2.15
N SER A 48 13.75 -5.85 1.28
CA SER A 48 14.52 -5.94 0.04
C SER A 48 13.60 -6.38 -1.10
N ILE A 49 14.00 -6.14 -2.35
CA ILE A 49 13.24 -6.59 -3.52
C ILE A 49 13.50 -8.07 -3.79
N TYR A 50 12.41 -8.81 -3.92
CA TYR A 50 12.36 -10.21 -4.34
C TYR A 50 11.40 -10.35 -5.54
N VAL A 51 11.18 -11.59 -6.01
CA VAL A 51 10.35 -11.88 -7.20
C VAL A 51 8.92 -11.30 -7.07
N ARG A 52 8.35 -11.34 -5.86
CA ARG A 52 7.01 -10.82 -5.57
C ARG A 52 7.05 -9.41 -4.98
N GLY A 53 8.10 -8.65 -5.24
CA GLY A 53 8.28 -7.28 -4.76
C GLY A 53 8.96 -7.20 -3.39
N PRO A 54 8.76 -6.10 -2.64
CA PRO A 54 9.38 -5.92 -1.33
C PRO A 54 8.99 -7.01 -0.35
N TYR A 55 9.98 -7.58 0.32
CA TYR A 55 9.81 -8.69 1.25
C TYR A 55 10.72 -8.52 2.46
N SER A 56 10.20 -8.84 3.64
CA SER A 56 10.94 -8.87 4.90
C SER A 56 10.93 -10.28 5.50
N PRO A 57 12.10 -10.95 5.56
CA PRO A 57 12.22 -12.23 6.26
C PRO A 57 11.84 -12.16 7.74
N ASP A 58 12.15 -11.02 8.39
CA ASP A 58 11.81 -10.80 9.79
C ASP A 58 10.31 -10.79 10.03
N LEU A 59 9.55 -10.14 9.14
CA LEU A 59 8.09 -10.17 9.24
C LEU A 59 7.54 -11.59 9.03
N THR A 60 8.06 -12.32 8.06
CA THR A 60 7.67 -13.72 7.85
C THR A 60 7.91 -14.56 9.09
N LYS A 61 9.08 -14.40 9.73
CA LYS A 61 9.38 -15.09 10.98
C LYS A 61 8.35 -14.79 12.06
N ASP A 62 8.05 -13.50 12.28
CA ASP A 62 7.08 -13.10 13.29
C ASP A 62 5.67 -13.65 12.98
N LEU A 63 5.23 -13.63 11.71
CA LEU A 63 3.93 -14.17 11.29
C LEU A 63 3.80 -15.68 11.60
N PHE A 64 4.84 -16.47 11.37
CA PHE A 64 4.83 -17.90 11.67
C PHE A 64 4.99 -18.21 13.15
N GLU A 65 5.85 -17.46 13.85
CA GLU A 65 6.10 -17.68 15.29
C GLU A 65 4.89 -17.28 16.15
N PHE A 66 4.17 -16.25 15.75
CA PHE A 66 3.04 -15.68 16.51
C PHE A 66 1.71 -15.80 15.75
N THR A 67 1.52 -16.87 14.99
CA THR A 67 0.33 -17.12 14.16
C THR A 67 -0.99 -16.88 14.88
N ASP A 68 -1.14 -17.42 16.09
CA ASP A 68 -2.37 -17.30 16.87
C ASP A 68 -2.63 -15.84 17.31
N GLU A 69 -1.58 -15.11 17.67
CA GLU A 69 -1.69 -13.72 18.06
C GLU A 69 -2.19 -12.86 16.90
N PHE A 70 -1.67 -13.10 15.69
CA PHE A 70 -2.13 -12.42 14.48
C PHE A 70 -3.56 -12.80 14.11
N HIS A 71 -3.89 -14.08 14.19
CA HIS A 71 -5.23 -14.55 13.82
C HIS A 71 -6.31 -14.06 14.78
N GLU A 72 -6.02 -14.00 16.09
CA GLU A 72 -6.97 -13.60 17.13
C GLU A 72 -6.87 -12.12 17.52
N PHE A 73 -6.04 -11.32 16.82
CA PHE A 73 -5.76 -9.92 17.17
C PHE A 73 -5.32 -9.70 18.62
N LYS A 74 -4.53 -10.61 19.17
CA LYS A 74 -4.05 -10.56 20.57
C LYS A 74 -3.01 -9.46 20.77
N THR A 75 -3.46 -8.27 21.10
CA THR A 75 -2.59 -7.16 21.50
C THR A 75 -3.35 -6.15 22.34
N GLU A 76 -2.68 -5.59 23.35
CA GLU A 76 -3.14 -4.44 24.13
C GLU A 76 -2.68 -3.11 23.52
N THR A 77 -1.86 -3.18 22.49
CA THR A 77 -1.34 -1.99 21.80
C THR A 77 -2.48 -1.19 21.17
N ARG A 78 -2.47 0.11 21.44
CA ARG A 78 -3.40 1.07 20.81
C ARG A 78 -2.66 1.87 19.74
N LEU A 79 -3.36 2.15 18.65
CA LEU A 79 -2.88 3.03 17.61
C LEU A 79 -3.13 4.50 18.01
N ASP A 80 -2.23 5.38 17.64
CA ASP A 80 -2.52 6.80 17.67
C ASP A 80 -3.41 7.20 16.47
N THR A 81 -3.83 8.46 16.43
CA THR A 81 -4.74 8.95 15.37
C THR A 81 -4.10 8.83 13.99
N ILE A 82 -2.81 9.16 13.85
CA ILE A 82 -2.09 9.10 12.56
C ILE A 82 -1.97 7.66 12.08
N GLU A 83 -1.63 6.73 12.95
CA GLU A 83 -1.52 5.30 12.64
C GLU A 83 -2.87 4.73 12.19
N SER A 84 -3.95 5.05 12.92
CA SER A 84 -5.30 4.58 12.60
C SER A 84 -5.79 5.14 11.26
N GLU A 85 -5.64 6.44 11.03
CA GLU A 85 -5.99 7.08 9.76
C GLU A 85 -5.18 6.52 8.59
N THR A 86 -3.88 6.31 8.76
CA THR A 86 -3.01 5.77 7.73
C THR A 86 -3.42 4.34 7.36
N ALA A 87 -3.72 3.50 8.34
CA ALA A 87 -4.22 2.14 8.12
C ALA A 87 -5.58 2.15 7.39
N GLY A 88 -6.49 3.03 7.81
CA GLY A 88 -7.80 3.20 7.17
C GLY A 88 -7.68 3.65 5.71
N ASP A 89 -6.80 4.59 5.42
CA ASP A 89 -6.52 5.06 4.05
C ASP A 89 -5.96 3.96 3.17
N LEU A 90 -5.02 3.17 3.67
CA LEU A 90 -4.48 2.04 2.93
C LEU A 90 -5.59 1.04 2.58
N HIS A 91 -6.41 0.68 3.55
CA HIS A 91 -7.54 -0.23 3.33
C HIS A 91 -8.54 0.32 2.31
N ARG A 92 -8.91 1.58 2.44
CA ARG A 92 -9.82 2.27 1.51
C ARG A 92 -9.28 2.29 0.08
N ILE A 93 -7.98 2.59 -0.08
CA ILE A 93 -7.36 2.77 -1.41
C ILE A 93 -7.11 1.42 -2.10
N PHE A 94 -6.52 0.46 -1.40
CA PHE A 94 -6.12 -0.84 -1.98
C PHE A 94 -7.14 -1.96 -1.82
N GLY A 95 -8.02 -1.91 -0.81
CA GLY A 95 -9.07 -2.88 -0.57
C GLY A 95 -8.58 -4.31 -0.31
N LEU A 96 -7.40 -4.50 0.28
CA LEU A 96 -6.76 -5.79 0.56
C LEU A 96 -6.62 -6.69 -0.68
N ARG A 97 -6.51 -6.11 -1.86
CA ARG A 97 -6.37 -6.85 -3.13
C ARG A 97 -4.90 -7.19 -3.39
N PRO A 98 -4.53 -8.50 -3.46
CA PRO A 98 -3.12 -8.92 -3.52
C PRO A 98 -2.33 -8.29 -4.66
N VAL A 99 -2.89 -8.30 -5.87
CA VAL A 99 -2.22 -7.76 -7.07
C VAL A 99 -1.94 -6.27 -6.94
N LEU A 100 -2.92 -5.49 -6.49
CA LEU A 100 -2.76 -4.03 -6.34
C LEU A 100 -1.77 -3.69 -5.25
N LEU A 101 -1.80 -4.41 -4.12
CA LEU A 101 -0.85 -4.26 -3.03
C LEU A 101 0.58 -4.61 -3.48
N GLU A 102 0.75 -5.70 -4.21
CA GLU A 102 2.05 -6.11 -4.73
C GLU A 102 2.64 -5.09 -5.70
N VAL A 103 1.87 -4.66 -6.68
CA VAL A 103 2.29 -3.62 -7.64
C VAL A 103 2.56 -2.30 -6.93
N GLY A 104 1.65 -1.88 -6.06
CA GLY A 104 1.77 -0.62 -5.32
C GLY A 104 2.97 -0.58 -4.40
N ALA A 105 3.22 -1.65 -3.64
CA ALA A 105 4.39 -1.75 -2.76
C ALA A 105 5.70 -1.77 -3.54
N THR A 106 5.74 -2.46 -4.67
CA THR A 106 6.92 -2.51 -5.54
C THR A 106 7.24 -1.12 -6.11
N TYR A 107 6.25 -0.44 -6.66
CA TYR A 107 6.41 0.93 -7.15
C TYR A 107 6.84 1.90 -6.04
N GLY A 108 6.18 1.83 -4.90
CA GLY A 108 6.50 2.66 -3.72
C GLY A 108 7.92 2.43 -3.21
N TYR A 109 8.37 1.20 -3.20
CA TYR A 109 9.74 0.87 -2.81
C TYR A 109 10.76 1.51 -3.75
N TYR A 110 10.58 1.40 -5.06
CA TYR A 110 11.49 2.03 -6.02
C TYR A 110 11.51 3.55 -5.91
N THR A 111 10.35 4.18 -5.76
CA THR A 111 10.27 5.66 -5.68
C THR A 111 10.71 6.23 -4.35
N LYS A 112 10.26 5.65 -3.24
CA LYS A 112 10.51 6.17 -1.88
C LYS A 112 11.81 5.69 -1.26
N ARG A 113 12.15 4.41 -1.46
CA ARG A 113 13.33 3.80 -0.84
C ARG A 113 14.59 3.95 -1.70
N GLU A 114 14.47 3.71 -3.00
CA GLU A 114 15.57 3.79 -3.94
C GLU A 114 15.67 5.12 -4.67
N ASN A 115 14.77 6.05 -4.42
CA ASN A 115 14.70 7.37 -5.04
C ASN A 115 14.72 7.33 -6.58
N CYS A 116 14.12 6.30 -7.17
CA CYS A 116 13.96 6.20 -8.61
C CYS A 116 13.04 7.32 -9.13
N ASP A 117 13.36 7.82 -10.32
CA ASP A 117 12.43 8.61 -11.11
C ASP A 117 11.11 7.83 -11.33
N PRO A 118 9.93 8.50 -11.30
CA PRO A 118 8.65 7.82 -11.48
C PRO A 118 8.53 6.99 -12.77
N LEU A 119 9.07 7.46 -13.87
CA LEU A 119 9.06 6.71 -15.15
C LEU A 119 9.97 5.48 -15.08
N GLU A 120 11.12 5.61 -14.49
CA GLU A 120 12.05 4.47 -14.27
C GLU A 120 11.44 3.44 -13.32
N ALA A 121 10.82 3.88 -12.23
CA ALA A 121 10.12 3.00 -11.29
C ALA A 121 9.00 2.22 -12.00
N GLN A 122 8.22 2.88 -12.85
CA GLN A 122 7.16 2.24 -13.64
C GLN A 122 7.72 1.18 -14.60
N LYS A 123 8.83 1.46 -15.28
CA LYS A 123 9.51 0.49 -16.14
C LYS A 123 9.99 -0.73 -15.36
N ARG A 124 10.61 -0.51 -14.20
CA ARG A 124 11.09 -1.60 -13.33
C ARG A 124 9.96 -2.48 -12.81
N VAL A 125 8.83 -1.89 -12.43
CA VAL A 125 7.64 -2.66 -12.05
C VAL A 125 7.16 -3.54 -13.20
N LYS A 126 7.05 -3.01 -14.41
CA LYS A 126 6.65 -3.79 -15.58
C LYS A 126 7.63 -4.93 -15.90
N GLN A 127 8.93 -4.69 -15.77
CA GLN A 127 9.95 -5.70 -15.98
C GLN A 127 9.90 -6.82 -14.93
N LEU A 128 9.67 -6.46 -13.67
CA LEU A 128 9.57 -7.42 -12.56
C LEU A 128 8.25 -8.20 -12.58
N LYS A 129 7.19 -7.62 -13.16
CA LYS A 129 5.81 -8.14 -13.16
C LYS A 129 5.26 -8.39 -14.58
N PRO A 130 5.99 -9.11 -15.47
CA PRO A 130 5.54 -9.30 -16.85
C PRO A 130 4.27 -10.15 -16.97
N PHE A 131 3.92 -10.90 -15.91
CA PHE A 131 2.73 -11.75 -15.84
C PHE A 131 1.44 -11.00 -15.46
N TYR A 132 1.55 -9.74 -15.02
CA TYR A 132 0.38 -8.91 -14.78
C TYR A 132 0.00 -8.12 -16.03
N SER A 133 -1.31 -7.91 -16.23
CA SER A 133 -1.81 -7.07 -17.32
C SER A 133 -1.36 -5.60 -17.14
N GLN A 134 -1.31 -4.88 -18.24
CA GLN A 134 -1.02 -3.45 -18.20
C GLN A 134 -2.04 -2.69 -17.34
N ALA A 135 -3.31 -3.07 -17.38
CA ALA A 135 -4.35 -2.49 -16.54
C ALA A 135 -4.08 -2.71 -15.05
N GLN A 136 -3.70 -3.92 -14.64
CA GLN A 136 -3.36 -4.23 -13.24
C GLN A 136 -2.17 -3.42 -12.75
N VAL A 137 -1.12 -3.31 -13.56
CA VAL A 137 0.06 -2.51 -13.24
C VAL A 137 -0.29 -1.03 -13.14
N THR A 138 -1.04 -0.50 -14.09
CA THR A 138 -1.45 0.92 -14.09
C THR A 138 -2.30 1.26 -12.88
N VAL A 139 -3.27 0.45 -12.54
CA VAL A 139 -4.14 0.68 -11.37
C VAL A 139 -3.35 0.58 -10.07
N GLY A 140 -2.48 -0.43 -9.94
CA GLY A 140 -1.64 -0.59 -8.75
C GLY A 140 -0.70 0.58 -8.52
N ILE A 141 -0.08 1.11 -9.58
CA ILE A 141 0.77 2.31 -9.53
C ILE A 141 -0.05 3.55 -9.15
N SER A 142 -1.23 3.71 -9.73
CA SER A 142 -2.13 4.82 -9.41
C SER A 142 -2.54 4.82 -7.93
N LYS A 143 -2.84 3.64 -7.36
CA LYS A 143 -3.14 3.48 -5.94
C LYS A 143 -1.94 3.82 -5.05
N ALA A 144 -0.74 3.41 -5.44
CA ALA A 144 0.48 3.77 -4.73
C ALA A 144 0.73 5.29 -4.72
N LYS A 145 0.51 5.95 -5.85
CA LYS A 145 0.63 7.41 -5.94
C LYS A 145 -0.38 8.12 -5.02
N GLU A 146 -1.63 7.66 -5.03
CA GLU A 146 -2.68 8.21 -4.16
C GLU A 146 -2.32 8.05 -2.67
N PHE A 147 -1.82 6.90 -2.28
CA PHE A 147 -1.51 6.59 -0.89
C PHE A 147 -0.21 7.24 -0.39
N LEU A 148 0.86 7.21 -1.18
CA LEU A 148 2.21 7.57 -0.73
C LEU A 148 2.58 9.03 -0.94
N PHE A 149 1.96 9.69 -1.92
CA PHE A 149 2.35 11.05 -2.30
C PHE A 149 1.21 12.04 -2.06
N GLU A 150 1.49 13.07 -1.25
CA GLU A 150 0.58 14.20 -1.15
C GLU A 150 0.64 15.00 -2.46
N PRO A 151 -0.51 15.44 -3.01
CA PRO A 151 -0.51 16.25 -4.21
C PRO A 151 0.23 17.57 -3.97
N THR A 152 1.11 17.92 -4.89
CA THR A 152 1.76 19.24 -4.90
C THR A 152 0.77 20.30 -5.40
N VAL A 153 1.10 21.59 -5.20
CA VAL A 153 0.29 22.70 -5.75
C VAL A 153 0.19 22.58 -7.26
N MET A 154 1.27 22.16 -7.94
CA MET A 154 1.28 21.95 -9.41
C MET A 154 0.37 20.81 -9.82
N ASP A 155 0.37 19.69 -9.09
CA ASP A 155 -0.53 18.54 -9.33
C ASP A 155 -2.00 18.97 -9.21
N LEU A 156 -2.31 19.78 -8.20
CA LEU A 156 -3.67 20.30 -8.00
C LEU A 156 -4.10 21.28 -9.10
N GLU A 157 -3.19 22.08 -9.62
CA GLU A 157 -3.45 22.98 -10.77
C GLU A 157 -3.68 22.19 -12.04
N GLU A 158 -2.84 21.18 -12.33
CA GLU A 158 -3.04 20.28 -13.47
C GLU A 158 -4.40 19.58 -13.38
N LEU A 159 -4.73 19.04 -12.22
CA LEU A 159 -6.03 18.40 -12.00
C LEU A 159 -7.20 19.36 -12.24
N ARG A 160 -7.11 20.62 -11.79
CA ARG A 160 -8.12 21.66 -12.09
C ARG A 160 -8.22 21.96 -13.58
N ASN A 161 -7.09 22.03 -14.29
CA ASN A 161 -7.06 22.29 -15.72
C ASN A 161 -7.66 21.14 -16.53
N GLU A 162 -7.42 19.89 -16.10
CA GLU A 162 -7.97 18.70 -16.76
C GLU A 162 -9.46 18.52 -16.45
N THR A 163 -9.89 18.72 -15.22
CA THR A 163 -11.28 18.50 -14.80
C THR A 163 -12.20 19.71 -15.01
N GLY A 164 -11.65 20.92 -15.04
CA GLY A 164 -12.42 22.16 -15.20
C GLY A 164 -13.29 22.20 -16.47
N PRO A 165 -12.79 21.80 -17.68
CA PRO A 165 -13.62 21.71 -18.88
C PRO A 165 -14.75 20.70 -18.76
N TRP A 166 -14.51 19.55 -18.14
CA TRP A 166 -15.52 18.52 -17.89
C TRP A 166 -16.62 18.99 -16.92
N GLN A 167 -16.25 19.67 -15.84
CA GLN A 167 -17.20 20.26 -14.90
C GLN A 167 -18.06 21.32 -15.57
N ARG A 168 -17.49 22.18 -16.41
CA ARG A 168 -18.25 23.18 -17.17
C ARG A 168 -19.18 22.54 -18.20
N ALA A 169 -18.76 21.45 -18.85
CA ALA A 169 -19.61 20.70 -19.78
C ALA A 169 -20.79 20.04 -19.06
N ALA A 170 -20.55 19.44 -17.91
CA ALA A 170 -21.59 18.84 -17.08
C ALA A 170 -22.63 19.87 -16.61
N LEU A 171 -22.21 21.05 -16.18
CA LEU A 171 -23.09 22.14 -15.79
C LEU A 171 -23.94 22.70 -16.94
N ARG A 172 -23.42 22.66 -18.17
CA ARG A 172 -24.18 23.05 -19.39
C ARG A 172 -25.24 22.02 -19.74
N SER A 173 -24.97 20.72 -19.55
CA SER A 173 -25.91 19.66 -19.89
C SER A 173 -27.11 19.57 -18.92
N THR A 174 -27.00 20.11 -17.73
CA THR A 174 -28.10 20.15 -16.74
C THR A 174 -29.06 21.36 -16.91
N ARG A 175 -28.78 22.26 -17.87
CA ARG A 175 -29.61 23.45 -18.16
C ARG A 175 -30.59 23.30 -19.33
N HIS A 176 -30.71 22.09 -19.86
CA HIS A 176 -31.72 21.70 -20.85
C HIS A 176 -32.58 20.58 -20.23
#